data_c1dd58af29880692e266fcc68f32dfaa
#
_entry.id   c1dd58af29880692e266fcc68f32dfaa
#
_cell.length_a   1.000
_cell.length_b   1.000
_cell.length_c   1.000
_cell.angle_alpha   90.00
_cell.angle_beta   90.00
_cell.angle_gamma   90.00
#
_symmetry.space_group_name_H-M   'P 1'
#
loop_
_entity.id
_entity.type
_entity.pdbx_description
1 polymer ?
#
loop_
_entity_poly.entity_id
_entity_poly.type
_entity_poly.pdbx_seq_one_letter_code
_entity_poly.pdbx_strand_id
1 'polypeptide(L)'
;TPYSVLERLANAGYIRKGNTVLDYGCGKGRADFFLSWQTRCRSIGVEYDRRMLEKAVTNQETAVQADRTEFVLADAEHFAVPDKVDRIYFFNPFSLEILRKVMGRIRKSWYEAPREILLFFYYPSDEYVSYLMTVDELDFLDEIDCRDLFPGGDVRERILVFACGQRAAE
;
A
#
# COMPACT_ATOMS: atom_id res chain seq x y z
N THR A 1 -4.16 -8.96 -5.37
CA THR A 1 -2.98 -8.68 -6.21
C THR A 1 -2.30 -9.98 -6.60
N PRO A 2 -1.97 -10.18 -7.89
CA PRO A 2 -1.19 -11.33 -8.33
C PRO A 2 0.23 -11.36 -7.73
N TYR A 3 0.74 -12.56 -7.47
CA TYR A 3 2.09 -12.71 -6.90
C TYR A 3 3.19 -12.11 -7.79
N SER A 4 3.05 -12.22 -9.12
CA SER A 4 4.03 -11.65 -10.07
C SER A 4 4.15 -10.13 -9.95
N VAL A 5 3.05 -9.45 -9.66
CA VAL A 5 3.04 -7.99 -9.41
C VAL A 5 3.71 -7.66 -8.09
N LEU A 6 3.39 -8.42 -7.04
CA LEU A 6 4.02 -8.24 -5.72
C LEU A 6 5.53 -8.49 -5.77
N GLU A 7 5.97 -9.49 -6.52
CA GLU A 7 7.39 -9.78 -6.74
C GLU A 7 8.09 -8.61 -7.45
N ARG A 8 7.46 -8.07 -8.49
CA ARG A 8 8.00 -6.89 -9.19
C ARG A 8 8.11 -5.68 -8.28
N LEU A 9 7.09 -5.43 -7.45
CA LEU A 9 7.13 -4.35 -6.45
C LEU A 9 8.27 -4.59 -5.43
N ALA A 10 8.38 -5.80 -4.91
CA ALA A 10 9.43 -6.15 -3.96
C ALA A 10 10.84 -5.96 -4.53
N ASN A 11 11.03 -6.29 -5.82
CA ASN A 11 12.32 -6.18 -6.52
C ASN A 11 12.63 -4.76 -6.99
N ALA A 12 11.67 -3.83 -6.94
CA ALA A 12 11.86 -2.45 -7.37
C ALA A 12 12.75 -1.63 -6.42
N GLY A 13 12.99 -2.12 -5.20
CA GLY A 13 13.92 -1.50 -4.24
C GLY A 13 13.31 -0.41 -3.36
N TYR A 14 12.02 -0.15 -3.47
CA TYR A 14 11.33 0.85 -2.64
C TYR A 14 10.96 0.37 -1.24
N ILE A 15 10.83 -0.94 -1.06
CA ILE A 15 10.46 -1.56 0.22
C ILE A 15 11.63 -2.41 0.70
N ARG A 16 12.12 -2.13 1.91
CA ARG A 16 13.30 -2.79 2.49
C ARG A 16 13.03 -3.20 3.94
N LYS A 17 13.93 -4.00 4.49
CA LYS A 17 13.98 -4.28 5.92
C LYS A 17 14.09 -2.94 6.68
N GLY A 18 13.25 -2.74 7.65
CA GLY A 18 13.14 -1.47 8.36
C GLY A 18 11.95 -0.62 7.94
N ASN A 19 11.37 -0.86 6.75
CA ASN A 19 10.11 -0.24 6.37
C ASN A 19 8.92 -0.95 7.03
N THR A 20 7.83 -0.20 7.21
CA THR A 20 6.53 -0.72 7.62
C THR A 20 5.51 -0.37 6.55
N VAL A 21 4.94 -1.40 5.93
CA VAL A 21 3.92 -1.28 4.88
C VAL A 21 2.54 -1.31 5.52
N LEU A 22 1.68 -0.36 5.14
CA LEU A 22 0.26 -0.38 5.43
C LEU A 22 -0.48 -0.82 4.17
N ASP A 23 -1.25 -1.90 4.27
CA ASP A 23 -2.05 -2.45 3.18
C ASP A 23 -3.53 -2.18 3.45
N TYR A 24 -4.12 -1.24 2.71
CA TYR A 24 -5.53 -0.92 2.81
C TYR A 24 -6.38 -1.92 2.03
N GLY A 25 -7.37 -2.52 2.71
CA GLY A 25 -8.18 -3.56 2.13
C GLY A 25 -7.41 -4.86 1.95
N CYS A 26 -6.72 -5.29 2.99
CA CYS A 26 -5.77 -6.40 2.92
C CYS A 26 -6.39 -7.76 2.58
N GLY A 27 -7.71 -7.90 2.73
CA GLY A 27 -8.40 -9.15 2.47
C GLY A 27 -7.83 -10.29 3.30
N LYS A 28 -7.37 -11.34 2.63
CA LYS A 28 -6.78 -12.52 3.27
C LYS A 28 -5.29 -12.38 3.59
N GLY A 29 -4.70 -11.21 3.36
CA GLY A 29 -3.34 -10.88 3.73
C GLY A 29 -2.26 -11.24 2.71
N ARG A 30 -2.59 -11.55 1.46
CA ARG A 30 -1.61 -11.98 0.45
C ARG A 30 -0.45 -11.00 0.29
N ALA A 31 -0.75 -9.71 0.11
CA ALA A 31 0.28 -8.69 -0.07
C ALA A 31 1.14 -8.56 1.19
N ASP A 32 0.52 -8.58 2.36
CA ASP A 32 1.21 -8.48 3.65
C ASP A 32 2.21 -9.61 3.85
N PHE A 33 1.77 -10.86 3.67
CA PHE A 33 2.64 -12.02 3.82
C PHE A 33 3.77 -12.04 2.79
N PHE A 34 3.46 -11.78 1.53
CA PHE A 34 4.45 -11.83 0.47
C PHE A 34 5.52 -10.75 0.63
N LEU A 35 5.10 -9.49 0.83
CA LEU A 35 6.04 -8.38 0.95
C LEU A 35 6.93 -8.53 2.19
N SER A 36 6.36 -8.92 3.34
CA SER A 36 7.16 -9.10 4.54
C SER A 36 8.12 -10.29 4.44
N TRP A 37 7.73 -11.37 3.77
CA TRP A 37 8.62 -12.50 3.50
C TRP A 37 9.75 -12.13 2.54
N GLN A 38 9.41 -11.47 1.42
CA GLN A 38 10.37 -11.16 0.35
C GLN A 38 11.34 -10.06 0.74
N THR A 39 10.85 -9.00 1.40
CA THR A 39 11.66 -7.81 1.71
C THR A 39 12.11 -7.74 3.16
N ARG A 40 11.56 -8.59 4.03
CA ARG A 40 11.73 -8.57 5.48
C ARG A 40 11.19 -7.29 6.15
N CYS A 41 10.31 -6.56 5.46
CA CYS A 41 9.60 -5.42 6.06
C CYS A 41 8.57 -5.89 7.08
N ARG A 42 8.06 -4.95 7.87
CA ARG A 42 6.84 -5.14 8.66
C ARG A 42 5.64 -4.78 7.81
N SER A 43 4.49 -5.40 8.05
CA SER A 43 3.25 -5.03 7.40
C SER A 43 2.08 -4.95 8.39
N ILE A 44 1.17 -4.02 8.11
CA ILE A 44 -0.09 -3.85 8.81
C ILE A 44 -1.19 -3.92 7.75
N GLY A 45 -2.01 -4.96 7.81
CA GLY A 45 -3.17 -5.09 6.95
C GLY A 45 -4.41 -4.54 7.64
N VAL A 46 -5.09 -3.61 6.98
CA VAL A 46 -6.36 -3.04 7.46
C VAL A 46 -7.48 -3.56 6.59
N GLU A 47 -8.49 -4.13 7.23
CA GLU A 47 -9.65 -4.72 6.57
C GLU A 47 -10.93 -4.33 7.30
N TYR A 48 -11.93 -3.92 6.54
CA TYR A 48 -13.25 -3.56 7.04
C TYR A 48 -14.15 -4.79 7.28
N ASP A 49 -14.05 -5.82 6.43
CA ASP A 49 -14.85 -7.03 6.51
C ASP A 49 -14.22 -8.01 7.52
N ARG A 50 -14.95 -8.23 8.63
CA ARG A 50 -14.52 -9.15 9.69
C ARG A 50 -14.23 -10.55 9.18
N ARG A 51 -15.03 -11.07 8.25
CA ARG A 51 -14.84 -12.44 7.72
C ARG A 51 -13.55 -12.57 6.94
N MET A 52 -13.20 -11.54 6.18
CA MET A 52 -11.94 -11.51 5.44
C MET A 52 -10.75 -11.38 6.38
N LEU A 53 -10.86 -10.55 7.40
CA LEU A 53 -9.82 -10.38 8.40
C LEU A 53 -9.56 -11.68 9.17
N GLU A 54 -10.60 -12.38 9.56
CA GLU A 54 -10.47 -13.68 10.24
C GLU A 54 -9.71 -14.70 9.39
N LYS A 55 -9.91 -14.69 8.07
CA LYS A 55 -9.13 -15.52 7.14
C LYS A 55 -7.67 -15.10 7.09
N ALA A 56 -7.37 -13.81 7.13
CA ALA A 56 -5.99 -13.32 7.21
C ALA A 56 -5.29 -13.79 8.50
N VAL A 57 -5.98 -13.68 9.64
CA VAL A 57 -5.46 -14.11 10.94
C VAL A 57 -5.24 -15.64 10.95
N THR A 58 -6.15 -16.41 10.38
CA THR A 58 -5.99 -17.87 10.24
C THR A 58 -4.78 -18.20 9.34
N ASN A 59 -4.63 -17.52 8.21
CA ASN A 59 -3.48 -17.70 7.33
C ASN A 59 -2.15 -17.35 8.00
N GLN A 60 -2.15 -16.40 8.93
CA GLN A 60 -0.96 -16.02 9.69
C GLN A 60 -0.37 -17.18 10.50
N GLU A 61 -1.21 -18.10 10.97
CA GLU A 61 -0.77 -19.25 11.76
C GLU A 61 0.12 -20.21 10.97
N THR A 62 -0.05 -20.28 9.65
CA THR A 62 0.67 -21.21 8.77
C THR A 62 1.60 -20.52 7.76
N ALA A 63 1.52 -19.20 7.64
CA ALA A 63 2.36 -18.46 6.71
C ALA A 63 3.82 -18.42 7.18
N VAL A 64 4.74 -18.52 6.22
CA VAL A 64 6.18 -18.49 6.49
C VAL A 64 6.59 -17.10 6.98
N GLN A 65 7.26 -17.04 8.14
CA GLN A 65 7.78 -15.81 8.72
C GLN A 65 6.71 -14.70 8.91
N ALA A 66 5.51 -15.10 9.32
CA ALA A 66 4.38 -14.20 9.48
C ALA A 66 4.43 -13.33 10.75
N ASP A 67 5.47 -13.46 11.57
CA ASP A 67 5.70 -12.70 12.80
C ASP A 67 5.87 -11.18 12.58
N ARG A 68 6.11 -10.76 11.33
CA ARG A 68 6.19 -9.34 10.93
C ARG A 68 4.89 -8.76 10.44
N THR A 69 3.80 -9.52 10.44
CA THR A 69 2.49 -9.08 9.96
C THR A 69 1.54 -8.82 11.12
N GLU A 70 0.80 -7.71 11.03
CA GLU A 70 -0.32 -7.38 11.92
C GLU A 70 -1.59 -7.21 11.08
N PHE A 71 -2.74 -7.58 11.62
CA PHE A 71 -4.03 -7.37 10.96
C PHE A 71 -4.98 -6.63 11.88
N VAL A 72 -5.64 -5.59 11.35
CA VAL A 72 -6.53 -4.69 12.10
C VAL A 72 -7.88 -4.63 11.42
N LEU A 73 -8.95 -4.91 12.20
CA LEU A 73 -10.32 -4.67 11.76
C LEU A 73 -10.62 -3.18 11.96
N ALA A 74 -10.69 -2.43 10.86
CA ALA A 74 -10.94 -1.01 10.92
C ALA A 74 -11.53 -0.48 9.62
N ASP A 75 -12.26 0.62 9.76
CA ASP A 75 -12.68 1.44 8.65
C ASP A 75 -11.53 2.36 8.24
N ALA A 76 -11.14 2.30 6.99
CA ALA A 76 -10.01 3.09 6.46
C ALA A 76 -10.20 4.61 6.66
N GLU A 77 -11.42 5.10 6.57
CA GLU A 77 -11.73 6.53 6.77
C GLU A 77 -11.39 7.02 8.18
N HIS A 78 -11.48 6.14 9.16
CA HIS A 78 -11.31 6.45 10.58
C HIS A 78 -10.03 5.89 11.18
N PHE A 79 -9.24 5.17 10.38
CA PHE A 79 -8.00 4.58 10.83
C PHE A 79 -6.88 5.63 10.91
N ALA A 80 -6.34 5.83 12.10
CA ALA A 80 -5.17 6.68 12.29
C ALA A 80 -3.92 5.96 11.81
N VAL A 81 -3.21 6.55 10.86
CA VAL A 81 -1.98 5.95 10.31
C VAL A 81 -0.86 6.02 11.36
N PRO A 82 -0.31 4.87 11.82
CA PRO A 82 0.76 4.88 12.80
C PRO A 82 2.03 5.58 12.30
N ASP A 83 2.76 6.22 13.21
CA ASP A 83 3.99 6.95 12.91
C ASP A 83 5.08 6.07 12.28
N LYS A 84 5.06 4.77 12.59
CA LYS A 84 6.02 3.79 12.03
C LYS A 84 5.76 3.44 10.57
N VAL A 85 4.56 3.73 10.03
CA VAL A 85 4.20 3.44 8.64
C VAL A 85 4.89 4.42 7.71
N ASP A 86 5.65 3.93 6.76
CA ASP A 86 6.37 4.71 5.76
C ASP A 86 6.18 4.22 4.32
N ARG A 87 5.46 3.12 4.14
CA ARG A 87 5.07 2.56 2.83
C ARG A 87 3.59 2.21 2.87
N ILE A 88 2.82 2.60 1.85
CA ILE A 88 1.38 2.36 1.80
C ILE A 88 1.00 1.78 0.44
N TYR A 89 0.27 0.68 0.47
CA TYR A 89 -0.13 -0.07 -0.72
C TYR A 89 -1.64 -0.02 -0.92
N PHE A 90 -2.06 0.22 -2.19
CA PHE A 90 -3.46 0.30 -2.61
C PHE A 90 -3.69 -0.53 -3.87
N PHE A 91 -4.75 -1.32 -3.87
CA PHE A 91 -5.30 -1.94 -5.07
C PHE A 91 -6.78 -1.59 -5.20
N ASN A 92 -7.08 -0.36 -5.62
CA ASN A 92 -8.44 0.20 -5.75
C ASN A 92 -9.39 -0.22 -4.60
N PRO A 93 -9.00 -0.06 -3.33
CA PRO A 93 -9.74 -0.67 -2.23
C PRO A 93 -11.05 0.05 -1.90
N PHE A 94 -11.28 1.26 -2.42
CA PHE A 94 -12.44 2.07 -2.09
C PHE A 94 -12.77 3.13 -3.15
N SER A 95 -13.93 3.81 -2.98
CA SER A 95 -14.34 4.93 -3.82
C SER A 95 -13.38 6.11 -3.71
N LEU A 96 -13.49 7.04 -4.68
CA LEU A 96 -12.71 8.28 -4.65
C LEU A 96 -13.00 9.12 -3.39
N GLU A 97 -14.24 9.15 -2.93
CA GLU A 97 -14.63 9.88 -1.71
C GLU A 97 -13.88 9.34 -0.48
N ILE A 98 -13.83 8.02 -0.34
CA ILE A 98 -13.09 7.36 0.73
C ILE A 98 -11.59 7.61 0.59
N LEU A 99 -11.05 7.53 -0.63
CA LEU A 99 -9.64 7.82 -0.89
C LEU A 99 -9.26 9.24 -0.43
N ARG A 100 -10.11 10.23 -0.68
CA ARG A 100 -9.88 11.62 -0.21
C ARG A 100 -9.73 11.69 1.31
N LYS A 101 -10.58 10.98 2.03
CA LYS A 101 -10.53 10.91 3.51
C LYS A 101 -9.28 10.18 4.00
N VAL A 102 -8.94 9.07 3.34
CA VAL A 102 -7.72 8.31 3.64
C VAL A 102 -6.48 9.16 3.41
N MET A 103 -6.42 9.91 2.31
CA MET A 103 -5.33 10.84 2.04
C MET A 103 -5.20 11.91 3.13
N GLY A 104 -6.32 12.38 3.67
CA GLY A 104 -6.34 13.28 4.82
C GLY A 104 -5.69 12.66 6.06
N ARG A 105 -5.96 11.36 6.33
CA ARG A 105 -5.34 10.61 7.43
C ARG A 105 -3.83 10.44 7.24
N ILE A 106 -3.40 10.16 6.02
CA ILE A 106 -1.98 10.00 5.68
C ILE A 106 -1.24 11.33 5.88
N ARG A 107 -1.79 12.43 5.37
CA ARG A 107 -1.20 13.77 5.53
C ARG A 107 -1.12 14.18 7.00
N LYS A 108 -2.16 13.90 7.77
CA LYS A 108 -2.16 14.16 9.22
C LYS A 108 -1.04 13.43 9.92
N SER A 109 -0.87 12.14 9.63
CA SER A 109 0.22 11.34 10.18
C SER A 109 1.59 11.89 9.79
N TRP A 110 1.74 12.33 8.54
CA TRP A 110 2.98 12.93 8.07
C TRP A 110 3.30 14.25 8.77
N TYR A 111 2.29 15.12 8.98
CA TYR A 111 2.48 16.39 9.70
C TYR A 111 2.86 16.17 11.17
N GLU A 112 2.28 15.18 11.81
CA GLU A 112 2.55 14.85 13.22
C GLU A 112 3.92 14.18 13.41
N ALA A 113 4.34 13.38 12.43
CA ALA A 113 5.63 12.68 12.43
C ALA A 113 6.23 12.71 11.02
N PRO A 114 6.91 13.80 10.63
CA PRO A 114 7.51 13.95 9.31
C PRO A 114 8.51 12.85 9.00
N ARG A 115 8.32 12.19 7.84
CA ARG A 115 9.14 11.11 7.33
C ARG A 115 8.89 10.92 5.84
N GLU A 116 9.71 10.16 5.15
CA GLU A 116 9.41 9.76 3.78
C GLU A 116 8.30 8.71 3.79
N ILE A 117 7.15 9.04 3.21
CA ILE A 117 6.06 8.09 2.99
C ILE A 117 5.93 7.87 1.48
N LEU A 118 6.10 6.62 1.04
CA LEU A 118 5.84 6.22 -0.34
C LEU A 118 4.49 5.53 -0.44
N LEU A 119 3.74 5.88 -1.50
CA LEU A 119 2.44 5.30 -1.80
C LEU A 119 2.53 4.54 -3.11
N PHE A 120 1.98 3.32 -3.13
CA PHE A 120 1.97 2.43 -4.28
C PHE A 120 0.52 2.15 -4.66
N PHE A 121 0.14 2.53 -5.88
CA PHE A 121 -1.20 2.29 -6.41
C PHE A 121 -1.10 1.29 -7.55
N TYR A 122 -1.51 0.06 -7.29
CA TYR A 122 -1.59 -0.97 -8.31
C TYR A 122 -2.92 -0.90 -9.05
N TYR A 123 -2.87 -0.99 -10.39
CA TYR A 123 -4.02 -0.98 -11.28
C TYR A 123 -4.95 0.20 -11.00
N PRO A 124 -4.43 1.43 -10.93
CA PRO A 124 -5.22 2.57 -10.49
C PRO A 124 -6.31 2.93 -11.50
N SER A 125 -7.50 3.26 -11.00
CA SER A 125 -8.55 3.81 -11.85
C SER A 125 -8.17 5.21 -12.36
N ASP A 126 -8.79 5.64 -13.46
CA ASP A 126 -8.56 6.97 -14.01
C ASP A 126 -8.94 8.08 -13.02
N GLU A 127 -10.00 7.86 -12.23
CA GLU A 127 -10.41 8.78 -11.17
C GLU A 127 -9.33 8.93 -10.08
N TYR A 128 -8.69 7.82 -9.69
CA TYR A 128 -7.58 7.85 -8.73
C TYR A 128 -6.41 8.66 -9.29
N VAL A 129 -6.02 8.37 -10.53
CA VAL A 129 -4.89 9.06 -11.17
C VAL A 129 -5.14 10.55 -11.26
N SER A 130 -6.33 10.95 -11.76
CA SER A 130 -6.70 12.36 -11.88
C SER A 130 -6.66 13.08 -10.54
N TYR A 131 -7.18 12.45 -9.51
CA TYR A 131 -7.17 13.03 -8.16
C TYR A 131 -5.76 13.15 -7.59
N LEU A 132 -4.98 12.08 -7.66
CA LEU A 132 -3.62 12.04 -7.08
C LEU A 132 -2.69 13.09 -7.70
N MET A 133 -2.85 13.37 -8.99
CA MET A 133 -2.08 14.39 -9.69
C MET A 133 -2.44 15.83 -9.26
N THR A 134 -3.55 16.02 -8.54
CA THR A 134 -3.96 17.34 -8.03
C THR A 134 -3.59 17.58 -6.56
N VAL A 135 -3.08 16.58 -5.86
CA VAL A 135 -2.72 16.68 -4.44
C VAL A 135 -1.33 17.32 -4.31
N ASP A 136 -1.26 18.53 -3.74
CA ASP A 136 -0.03 19.32 -3.68
C ASP A 136 1.09 18.64 -2.87
N GLU A 137 0.74 17.87 -1.85
CA GLU A 137 1.71 17.17 -0.99
C GLU A 137 2.25 15.89 -1.59
N LEU A 138 1.75 15.47 -2.77
CA LEU A 138 2.23 14.29 -3.47
C LEU A 138 3.13 14.64 -4.64
N ASP A 139 4.29 13.98 -4.69
CA ASP A 139 5.18 14.00 -5.85
C ASP A 139 5.11 12.65 -6.56
N PHE A 140 4.85 12.67 -7.87
CA PHE A 140 4.96 11.47 -8.69
C PHE A 140 6.43 11.07 -8.83
N LEU A 141 6.76 9.83 -8.47
CA LEU A 141 8.13 9.32 -8.52
C LEU A 141 8.41 8.39 -9.68
N ASP A 142 7.52 7.41 -9.90
CA ASP A 142 7.81 6.31 -10.80
C ASP A 142 6.53 5.61 -11.26
N GLU A 143 6.62 4.97 -12.40
CA GLU A 143 5.62 4.05 -12.93
C GLU A 143 6.29 2.68 -13.14
N ILE A 144 5.86 1.68 -12.38
CA ILE A 144 6.33 0.31 -12.54
C ILE A 144 5.40 -0.39 -13.52
N ASP A 145 5.88 -0.64 -14.73
CA ASP A 145 5.10 -1.32 -15.78
C ASP A 145 4.96 -2.81 -15.48
N CYS A 146 3.72 -3.30 -15.46
CA CYS A 146 3.38 -4.70 -15.23
C CYS A 146 2.67 -5.35 -16.43
N ARG A 147 2.57 -4.67 -17.57
CA ARG A 147 1.82 -5.15 -18.75
C ARG A 147 2.37 -6.46 -19.31
N ASP A 148 3.67 -6.65 -19.26
CA ASP A 148 4.33 -7.87 -19.74
C ASP A 148 4.01 -9.12 -18.92
N LEU A 149 3.44 -8.95 -17.72
CA LEU A 149 3.04 -10.06 -16.85
C LEU A 149 1.71 -10.70 -17.25
N PHE A 150 0.94 -10.04 -18.11
CA PHE A 150 -0.42 -10.44 -18.45
C PHE A 150 -0.66 -10.44 -19.98
N PRO A 151 -1.47 -11.37 -20.50
CA PRO A 151 -1.93 -11.30 -21.88
C PRO A 151 -2.77 -10.05 -22.13
N GLY A 152 -2.64 -9.41 -23.31
CA GLY A 152 -3.46 -8.28 -23.73
C GLY A 152 -2.90 -6.90 -23.42
N GLY A 153 -1.93 -6.77 -22.54
CA GLY A 153 -1.20 -5.52 -22.32
C GLY A 153 -2.06 -4.35 -21.86
N ASP A 154 -3.02 -4.58 -20.96
CA ASP A 154 -3.86 -3.51 -20.40
C ASP A 154 -2.97 -2.41 -19.79
N VAL A 155 -3.18 -1.17 -20.21
CA VAL A 155 -2.39 -0.01 -19.79
C VAL A 155 -2.50 0.28 -18.28
N ARG A 156 -3.52 -0.25 -17.60
CA ARG A 156 -3.71 -0.14 -16.17
C ARG A 156 -2.84 -1.12 -15.36
N GLU A 157 -2.27 -2.13 -16.02
CA GLU A 157 -1.32 -3.07 -15.39
C GLU A 157 -0.01 -2.36 -15.08
N ARG A 158 -0.05 -1.55 -14.03
CA ARG A 158 1.07 -0.75 -13.56
C ARG A 158 0.93 -0.43 -12.08
N ILE A 159 2.03 -0.07 -11.46
CA ILE A 159 2.05 0.49 -10.11
C ILE A 159 2.54 1.93 -10.22
N LEU A 160 1.74 2.89 -9.80
CA LEU A 160 2.16 4.28 -9.67
C LEU A 160 2.76 4.50 -8.29
N VAL A 161 3.91 5.14 -8.23
CA VAL A 161 4.64 5.44 -7.00
C VAL A 161 4.63 6.94 -6.77
N PHE A 162 4.12 7.34 -5.60
CA PHE A 162 4.12 8.73 -5.16
C PHE A 162 4.88 8.86 -3.84
N ALA A 163 5.52 10.01 -3.63
CA ALA A 163 6.05 10.40 -2.32
C ALA A 163 5.14 11.43 -1.67
N CYS A 164 4.83 11.25 -0.39
CA CYS A 164 4.14 12.23 0.41
C CYS A 164 5.14 13.04 1.22
N GLY A 165 5.02 14.37 1.14
CA GLY A 165 5.89 15.31 1.81
C GLY A 165 6.97 15.89 0.89
N GLN A 166 7.54 17.03 1.29
CA GLN A 166 8.64 17.63 0.54
C GLN A 166 9.87 16.73 0.65
N ARG A 167 10.45 16.37 -0.49
CA ARG A 167 11.83 15.88 -0.51
C ARG A 167 12.70 16.95 0.16
N ALA A 168 13.51 16.54 1.12
CA ALA A 168 14.61 17.39 1.54
C ALA A 168 15.38 17.77 0.25
N ALA A 169 15.51 19.05 -0.01
CA ALA A 169 16.32 19.51 -1.13
C ALA A 169 17.73 18.95 -0.94
N GLU A 170 18.17 18.12 -1.90
CA GLU A 170 19.54 17.66 -1.97
C GLU A 170 20.49 18.85 -2.17
#